data_fd537157baa0af382e0f5df1e39c4325
#
_entry.id   fd537157baa0af382e0f5df1e39c4325
#
_cell.length_a   1.000
_cell.length_b   1.000
_cell.length_c   1.000
_cell.angle_alpha   90.00
_cell.angle_beta   90.00
_cell.angle_gamma   90.00
#
_symmetry.space_group_name_H-M   'P 1'
#
loop_
_entity.id
_entity.type
_entity.pdbx_description
1 polymer ?
#
loop_
_entity_poly.entity_id
_entity_poly.type
_entity_poly.pdbx_seq_one_letter_code
_entity_poly.pdbx_strand_id
1 'polypeptide(L)'
;MDIDELDKYLNENQDEILWNYEEKNGRSFLYLHSKKWEETIKVDLSRLNNFSENEISRVLSGGKNVEQITRVTGFISKVSAWNKGKIGELKQRYRTKIGLEKRVG
;
A
#
# COMPACT_ATOMS: atom_id res chain seq x y z
N MET A 1 2.39 -10.50 4.54
CA MET A 1 2.61 -10.42 3.05
C MET A 1 3.97 -9.80 2.78
N ASP A 2 4.59 -10.14 1.67
CA ASP A 2 5.83 -9.48 1.26
C ASP A 2 5.56 -8.50 0.11
N ILE A 3 6.62 -7.79 -0.33
CA ILE A 3 6.45 -6.76 -1.36
C ILE A 3 6.09 -7.35 -2.73
N ASP A 4 6.51 -8.58 -3.01
CA ASP A 4 6.14 -9.25 -4.26
C ASP A 4 4.67 -9.65 -4.28
N GLU A 5 4.14 -10.08 -3.14
CA GLU A 5 2.72 -10.38 -3.00
C GLU A 5 1.87 -9.11 -3.14
N LEU A 6 2.33 -8.00 -2.59
CA LEU A 6 1.66 -6.71 -2.72
C LEU A 6 1.62 -6.27 -4.19
N ASP A 7 2.75 -6.38 -4.88
CA ASP A 7 2.85 -6.06 -6.30
C ASP A 7 1.88 -6.89 -7.13
N LYS A 8 1.85 -8.19 -6.86
CA LYS A 8 0.93 -9.11 -7.53
C LYS A 8 -0.53 -8.74 -7.26
N TYR A 9 -0.86 -8.44 -6.02
CA TYR A 9 -2.21 -8.04 -5.61
C TYR A 9 -2.66 -6.79 -6.37
N LEU A 10 -1.81 -5.78 -6.43
CA LEU A 10 -2.13 -4.53 -7.12
C LEU A 10 -2.22 -4.72 -8.64
N ASN A 11 -1.37 -5.57 -9.19
CA ASN A 11 -1.41 -5.86 -10.61
C ASN A 11 -2.66 -6.64 -11.02
N GLU A 12 -3.08 -7.59 -10.19
CA GLU A 12 -4.30 -8.37 -10.43
C GLU A 12 -5.57 -7.54 -10.27
N ASN A 13 -5.52 -6.47 -9.49
CA ASN A 13 -6.66 -5.61 -9.20
C ASN A 13 -6.52 -4.21 -9.79
N GLN A 14 -5.71 -4.05 -10.84
CA GLN A 14 -5.40 -2.74 -11.41
C GLN A 14 -6.59 -1.99 -11.99
N ASP A 15 -7.65 -2.69 -12.35
CA ASP A 15 -8.87 -2.05 -12.86
C ASP A 15 -9.76 -1.52 -11.75
N GLU A 16 -9.48 -1.89 -10.52
CA GLU A 16 -10.33 -1.58 -9.37
C GLU A 16 -9.59 -0.80 -8.29
N ILE A 17 -8.31 -1.07 -8.08
CA ILE A 17 -7.53 -0.46 -7.02
C ILE A 17 -6.42 0.41 -7.60
N LEU A 18 -6.41 1.66 -7.17
CA LEU A 18 -5.37 2.63 -7.52
C LEU A 18 -4.45 2.81 -6.30
N TRP A 19 -3.22 3.22 -6.53
CA TRP A 19 -2.28 3.40 -5.44
C TRP A 19 -1.51 4.71 -5.56
N ASN A 20 -1.02 5.17 -4.41
CA ASN A 20 -0.09 6.28 -4.32
C ASN A 20 0.87 6.02 -3.17
N TYR A 21 2.00 6.68 -3.17
CA TYR A 21 3.08 6.44 -2.23
C TYR A 21 3.48 7.74 -1.53
N GLU A 22 3.75 7.64 -0.24
CA GLU A 22 4.22 8.77 0.54
C GLU A 22 5.34 8.32 1.47
N GLU A 23 6.37 9.13 1.57
CA GLU A 23 7.43 8.92 2.55
C GLU A 23 7.46 10.13 3.46
N LYS A 24 7.35 9.91 4.77
CA LYS A 24 7.28 10.97 5.74
C LYS A 24 8.03 10.56 7.01
N ASN A 25 8.98 11.39 7.43
CA ASN A 25 9.77 11.16 8.63
C ASN A 25 10.46 9.79 8.65
N GLY A 26 10.97 9.35 7.50
CA GLY A 26 11.63 8.06 7.36
C GLY A 26 10.70 6.87 7.29
N ARG A 27 9.39 7.09 7.31
CA ARG A 27 8.39 6.02 7.20
C ARG A 27 7.73 6.06 5.83
N SER A 28 7.45 4.87 5.32
CA SER A 28 6.85 4.71 3.99
C SER A 28 5.42 4.23 4.11
N PHE A 29 4.53 4.90 3.39
CA PHE A 29 3.11 4.57 3.38
C PHE A 29 2.63 4.39 1.95
N LEU A 30 1.73 3.44 1.78
CA LEU A 30 1.06 3.20 0.52
C LEU A 30 -0.41 3.52 0.70
N TYR A 31 -0.95 4.37 -0.17
CA TYR A 31 -2.37 4.66 -0.19
C TYR A 31 -3.03 3.84 -1.28
N LEU A 32 -4.11 3.16 -0.94
CA LEU A 32 -4.89 2.36 -1.89
C LEU A 32 -6.30 2.92 -1.94
N HIS A 33 -6.80 3.13 -3.15
CA HIS A 33 -8.17 3.57 -3.36
C HIS A 33 -8.93 2.54 -4.17
N SER A 34 -10.05 2.07 -3.62
CA SER A 34 -10.95 1.15 -4.30
C SER A 34 -12.02 1.92 -5.04
N LYS A 35 -12.09 1.74 -6.35
CA LYS A 35 -13.15 2.34 -7.16
C LYS A 35 -14.50 1.71 -6.85
N LYS A 36 -14.50 0.41 -6.55
CA LYS A 36 -15.72 -0.34 -6.25
C LYS A 36 -16.37 0.12 -4.94
N TRP A 37 -15.56 0.27 -3.91
CA TRP A 37 -16.05 0.61 -2.58
C TRP A 37 -15.97 2.11 -2.27
N GLU A 38 -15.32 2.87 -3.16
CA GLU A 38 -15.06 4.30 -3.00
C GLU A 38 -14.40 4.59 -1.64
N GLU A 39 -13.45 3.75 -1.28
CA GLU A 39 -12.76 3.83 0.00
C GLU A 39 -11.26 3.95 -0.22
N THR A 40 -10.60 4.76 0.61
CA THR A 40 -9.15 4.92 0.58
C THR A 40 -8.56 4.45 1.90
N ILE A 41 -7.49 3.67 1.83
CA ILE A 41 -6.78 3.20 3.01
C ILE A 41 -5.32 3.60 2.94
N LYS A 42 -4.72 3.71 4.11
CA LYS A 42 -3.30 3.98 4.29
C LYS A 42 -2.65 2.73 4.87
N VAL A 43 -1.64 2.23 4.19
CA VAL A 43 -0.93 1.01 4.57
C VAL A 43 0.49 1.36 5.00
N ASP A 44 0.88 0.93 6.18
CA ASP A 44 2.24 1.14 6.69
C ASP A 44 3.16 0.06 6.12
N LEU A 45 4.02 0.46 5.18
CA LEU A 45 4.93 -0.47 4.51
C LEU A 45 6.00 -1.05 5.44
N SER A 46 6.30 -0.37 6.55
CA SER A 46 7.27 -0.90 7.52
C SER A 46 6.74 -2.13 8.25
N ARG A 47 5.42 -2.33 8.20
CA ARG A 47 4.74 -3.44 8.87
C ARG A 47 4.09 -4.40 7.88
N LEU A 48 4.58 -4.42 6.66
CA LEU A 48 4.02 -5.23 5.58
C LEU A 48 3.89 -6.71 5.93
N ASN A 49 4.84 -7.24 6.69
CA ASN A 49 4.85 -8.64 7.09
C ASN A 49 3.79 -9.00 8.15
N ASN A 50 3.12 -8.01 8.72
CA ASN A 50 2.15 -8.21 9.80
C ASN A 50 0.71 -8.35 9.34
N PHE A 51 0.47 -8.32 8.03
CA PHE A 51 -0.89 -8.46 7.51
C PHE A 51 -0.89 -9.18 6.16
N SER A 52 -2.08 -9.58 5.71
CA SER A 52 -2.28 -10.31 4.47
C SER A 52 -3.13 -9.50 3.49
N GLU A 53 -3.18 -9.97 2.23
CA GLU A 53 -4.05 -9.34 1.23
C GLU A 53 -5.53 -9.40 1.62
N ASN A 54 -5.93 -10.42 2.37
CA ASN A 54 -7.30 -10.54 2.85
C ASN A 54 -7.66 -9.39 3.80
N GLU A 55 -6.71 -8.97 4.61
CA GLU A 55 -6.93 -7.83 5.51
C GLU A 55 -7.07 -6.52 4.74
N ILE A 56 -6.28 -6.34 3.69
CA ILE A 56 -6.40 -5.18 2.81
C ILE A 56 -7.80 -5.13 2.21
N SER A 57 -8.24 -6.23 1.61
CA SER A 57 -9.56 -6.33 0.99
C SER A 57 -10.69 -6.11 2.00
N ARG A 58 -10.53 -6.66 3.20
CA ARG A 58 -11.53 -6.51 4.25
C ARG A 58 -11.69 -5.06 4.70
N VAL A 59 -10.59 -4.35 4.92
CA VAL A 59 -10.65 -2.93 5.32
C VAL A 59 -11.22 -2.09 4.19
N LEU A 60 -10.80 -2.34 2.95
CA LEU A 60 -11.32 -1.63 1.77
C LEU A 60 -12.82 -1.84 1.59
N SER A 61 -13.34 -3.01 1.92
CA SER A 61 -14.76 -3.33 1.75
C SER A 61 -15.62 -2.94 2.96
N GLY A 62 -15.08 -2.20 3.90
CA GLY A 62 -15.84 -1.69 5.04
C GLY A 62 -15.57 -2.35 6.38
N GLY A 63 -14.61 -3.27 6.45
CA GLY A 63 -14.22 -3.91 7.70
C GLY A 63 -13.52 -2.93 8.64
N LYS A 64 -13.34 -3.35 9.88
CA LYS A 64 -12.67 -2.53 10.88
C LYS A 64 -11.22 -2.27 10.54
N ASN A 65 -10.73 -1.08 10.86
CA ASN A 65 -9.32 -0.75 10.73
C ASN A 65 -8.49 -1.69 11.60
N VAL A 66 -7.28 -1.97 11.13
CA VAL A 66 -6.26 -2.67 11.92
C VAL A 66 -5.08 -1.73 12.10
N GLU A 67 -4.14 -2.10 12.97
CA GLU A 67 -3.04 -1.21 13.32
C GLU A 67 -2.23 -0.71 12.12
N GLN A 68 -2.03 -1.58 11.12
CA GLN A 68 -1.19 -1.29 9.96
C GLN A 68 -1.97 -0.76 8.75
N ILE A 69 -3.29 -0.83 8.80
CA ILE A 69 -4.17 -0.46 7.69
C ILE A 69 -5.32 0.38 8.23
N THR A 70 -5.37 1.64 7.86
CA THR A 70 -6.42 2.56 8.35
C THR A 70 -7.12 3.25 7.19
N ARG A 71 -8.42 3.45 7.31
CA ARG A 71 -9.17 4.26 6.34
C ARG A 71 -8.84 5.73 6.49
N VAL A 72 -8.74 6.42 5.36
CA VAL A 72 -8.53 7.86 5.30
C VAL A 72 -9.65 8.48 4.49
N THR A 73 -10.23 9.57 4.99
CA THR A 73 -11.30 10.28 4.30
C THR A 73 -10.76 11.53 3.61
N GLY A 74 -11.36 11.87 2.45
CA GLY A 74 -11.00 13.07 1.71
C GLY A 74 -9.63 13.03 1.03
N PHE A 75 -8.90 11.94 1.15
CA PHE A 75 -7.56 11.84 0.58
C PHE A 75 -7.56 11.84 -0.94
N ILE A 76 -8.59 11.23 -1.54
CA ILE A 76 -8.68 11.13 -3.00
C ILE A 76 -8.64 12.49 -3.70
N SER A 77 -9.22 13.51 -3.08
CA SER A 77 -9.25 14.87 -3.64
C SER A 77 -7.92 15.60 -3.54
N LYS A 78 -7.01 15.13 -2.69
CA LYS A 78 -5.70 15.74 -2.49
C LYS A 78 -4.63 15.18 -3.42
N VAL A 79 -4.93 14.09 -4.11
CA VAL A 79 -3.98 13.42 -4.98
C VAL A 79 -4.29 13.81 -6.43
N SER A 80 -3.31 14.47 -7.07
CA SER A 80 -3.47 14.92 -8.46
C SER A 80 -3.42 13.76 -9.46
N ALA A 81 -2.74 12.68 -9.11
CA ALA A 81 -2.63 11.51 -9.99
C ALA A 81 -2.52 10.25 -9.15
N TRP A 82 -3.32 9.25 -9.50
CA TRP A 82 -3.26 7.92 -8.93
C TRP A 82 -2.59 6.97 -9.92
N ASN A 83 -1.86 6.00 -9.41
CA ASN A 83 -1.19 4.98 -10.20
C ASN A 83 -2.01 3.68 -10.17
N LYS A 84 -1.83 2.84 -11.18
CA LYS A 84 -2.46 1.53 -11.23
C LYS A 84 -1.45 0.46 -11.63
N GLY A 85 -1.71 -0.78 -11.22
CA GLY A 85 -0.89 -1.92 -11.57
C GLY A 85 0.42 -1.98 -10.79
N LYS A 86 1.46 -2.35 -11.45
CA LYS A 86 2.76 -2.64 -10.84
C LYS A 86 3.33 -1.46 -10.06
N ILE A 87 3.90 -1.78 -8.91
CA ILE A 87 4.58 -0.82 -8.05
C ILE A 87 6.10 -0.75 -8.33
N GLY A 88 6.55 -1.31 -9.42
CA GLY A 88 7.91 -1.42 -9.90
C GLY A 88 9.00 -0.64 -9.17
N GLU A 89 9.04 0.68 -9.37
CA GLU A 89 10.04 1.57 -8.76
C GLU A 89 9.98 1.56 -7.23
N LEU A 90 8.79 1.56 -6.68
CA LEU A 90 8.57 1.49 -5.24
C LEU A 90 9.10 0.18 -4.68
N LYS A 91 8.84 -0.92 -5.37
CA LYS A 91 9.31 -2.25 -5.00
C LYS A 91 10.85 -2.28 -4.94
N GLN A 92 11.49 -1.68 -5.92
CA GLN A 92 12.95 -1.60 -5.97
C GLN A 92 13.49 -0.77 -4.81
N ARG A 93 12.88 0.37 -4.51
CA ARG A 93 13.28 1.21 -3.37
C ARG A 93 13.15 0.46 -2.05
N TYR A 94 12.07 -0.26 -1.89
CA TYR A 94 11.81 -1.05 -0.69
C TYR A 94 12.88 -2.12 -0.51
N ARG A 95 13.21 -2.85 -1.55
CA ARG A 95 14.25 -3.88 -1.52
C ARG A 95 15.64 -3.33 -1.26
N THR A 96 15.96 -2.20 -1.87
CA THR A 96 17.25 -1.54 -1.68
C THR A 96 17.43 -1.12 -0.24
N LYS A 97 16.41 -0.54 0.36
CA LYS A 97 16.43 -0.11 1.75
C LYS A 97 16.68 -1.29 2.70
N ILE A 98 15.96 -2.38 2.50
CA ILE A 98 16.12 -3.60 3.29
C ILE A 98 17.48 -4.24 3.04
N GLY A 99 17.92 -4.26 1.79
CA GLY A 99 19.22 -4.80 1.40
C GLY A 99 20.38 -4.06 2.05
N LEU A 100 20.28 -2.73 2.12
CA LEU A 100 21.30 -1.91 2.78
C LEU A 100 21.37 -2.21 4.27
N GLU A 101 20.25 -2.33 4.93
CA GLU A 101 20.19 -2.68 6.34
C GLU A 101 20.83 -4.04 6.62
N LYS A 102 20.58 -5.02 5.76
CA LYS A 102 21.15 -6.34 5.89
C LYS A 102 22.66 -6.37 5.69
N ARG A 103 23.18 -5.50 4.82
CA ARG A 103 24.62 -5.44 4.53
C ARG A 103 25.41 -4.79 5.66
N VAL A 104 24.78 -3.89 6.36
CA VAL A 104 25.43 -3.15 7.45
C VAL A 104 25.42 -3.95 8.75
N GLY A 105 24.46 -4.83 8.89
CA GLY A 105 24.33 -5.67 10.08
C GLY A 105 25.17 -6.95 10.02
#